data_20535fc97b103319bf6ed6e7bbdcd99d
#
_entry.id   20535fc97b103319bf6ed6e7bbdcd99d
#
_cell.length_a   1.000
_cell.length_b   1.000
_cell.length_c   1.000
_cell.angle_alpha   90.00
_cell.angle_beta   90.00
_cell.angle_gamma   90.00
#
_symmetry.space_group_name_H-M   'P 1'
#
loop_
_entity.id
_entity.type
_entity.pdbx_description
1 polymer ?
#
loop_
_entity_poly.entity_id
_entity_poly.type
_entity_poly.pdbx_seq_one_letter_code
_entity_poly.pdbx_strand_id
1 'polypeptide(L)'
;AKSAVVFEDNASADVFAVAMDDYTAAVNMFKVRDGRIRGAKGWVVDLELERSLPEIIEYTLQNSYSAEEDDFPKEVIVQELPVDHTEVERWLSQVKGSKIAIRVAMRGDKKSLLETAITNAEHSLRNAKLKRATDFTSRSVALSNLQDALGLAKAPLKIECFDVSHLAGTGIVASKVVFVDGRPQKDLYRRYSLASATDDTDAMNQVLARRFKSMLDDDSKPDLIVVDGAGPQVSAASKAARASGIEDLPIVGIAKRLEELWQPGNQFPVILARASDELYLIQHLRD
;
A
#
# COMPACT_ATOMS: atom_id res chain seq x y z
N ALA A 1 -11.93 24.15 -24.56
CA ALA A 1 -12.43 22.77 -24.38
C ALA A 1 -13.93 22.85 -24.07
N LYS A 2 -14.79 22.17 -24.86
CA LYS A 2 -16.22 22.11 -24.58
C LYS A 2 -16.40 21.27 -23.29
N SER A 3 -16.93 21.90 -22.24
CA SER A 3 -17.32 21.23 -21.01
C SER A 3 -18.37 20.17 -21.33
N ALA A 4 -18.12 18.89 -20.99
CA ALA A 4 -19.07 17.81 -21.24
C ALA A 4 -20.32 18.03 -20.37
N VAL A 5 -21.50 17.89 -20.99
CA VAL A 5 -22.78 17.83 -20.27
C VAL A 5 -22.86 16.45 -19.63
N VAL A 6 -23.08 16.41 -18.31
CA VAL A 6 -23.03 15.16 -17.52
C VAL A 6 -24.36 14.92 -16.80
N PHE A 7 -25.06 15.99 -16.42
CA PHE A 7 -26.31 15.89 -15.66
C PHE A 7 -27.38 16.77 -16.32
N GLU A 8 -28.61 16.62 -15.84
CA GLU A 8 -29.73 17.52 -16.20
C GLU A 8 -29.36 18.99 -15.95
N ASP A 9 -29.95 19.89 -16.74
CA ASP A 9 -29.78 21.33 -16.58
C ASP A 9 -30.12 21.74 -15.14
N ASN A 10 -29.32 22.66 -14.56
CA ASN A 10 -29.40 23.11 -13.16
C ASN A 10 -28.85 22.13 -12.07
N ALA A 11 -28.29 21.00 -12.41
CA ALA A 11 -27.66 20.16 -11.41
C ALA A 11 -26.34 20.78 -10.91
N SER A 12 -26.18 20.86 -9.60
CA SER A 12 -24.97 21.32 -8.92
C SER A 12 -24.53 20.27 -7.91
N ALA A 13 -23.42 19.59 -8.18
CA ALA A 13 -22.89 18.52 -7.36
C ALA A 13 -21.38 18.54 -7.34
N ASP A 14 -20.79 18.13 -6.23
CA ASP A 14 -19.38 17.73 -6.15
C ASP A 14 -19.32 16.21 -5.98
N VAL A 15 -18.51 15.56 -6.79
CA VAL A 15 -18.34 14.11 -6.79
C VAL A 15 -16.95 13.80 -6.26
N PHE A 16 -16.87 13.09 -5.16
CA PHE A 16 -15.62 12.64 -4.55
C PHE A 16 -15.49 11.13 -4.62
N ALA A 17 -14.33 10.68 -5.04
CA ALA A 17 -13.94 9.28 -5.00
C ALA A 17 -12.56 9.13 -4.36
N VAL A 18 -12.38 8.04 -3.63
CA VAL A 18 -11.15 7.70 -2.93
C VAL A 18 -10.75 6.30 -3.32
N ALA A 19 -9.49 6.13 -3.73
CA ALA A 19 -8.83 4.84 -3.79
C ALA A 19 -7.75 4.81 -2.70
N MET A 20 -7.66 3.75 -1.94
CA MET A 20 -6.71 3.67 -0.83
C MET A 20 -6.17 2.25 -0.64
N ASP A 21 -4.99 2.18 -0.07
CA ASP A 21 -4.46 0.99 0.60
C ASP A 21 -4.20 1.33 2.08
N ASP A 22 -3.48 0.48 2.80
CA ASP A 22 -3.23 0.67 4.23
C ASP A 22 -2.41 1.93 4.55
N TYR A 23 -1.70 2.51 3.57
CA TYR A 23 -0.69 3.55 3.79
C TYR A 23 -0.92 4.83 2.98
N THR A 24 -1.71 4.76 1.92
CA THR A 24 -1.88 5.88 0.99
C THR A 24 -3.32 5.95 0.51
N ALA A 25 -3.85 7.16 0.41
CA ALA A 25 -5.15 7.43 -0.22
C ALA A 25 -4.96 8.42 -1.38
N ALA A 26 -5.62 8.14 -2.50
CA ALA A 26 -5.74 9.05 -3.62
C ALA A 26 -7.19 9.51 -3.74
N VAL A 27 -7.40 10.79 -3.88
CA VAL A 27 -8.71 11.40 -4.01
C VAL A 27 -8.86 11.98 -5.42
N ASN A 28 -10.03 11.80 -6.02
CA ASN A 28 -10.44 12.47 -7.23
C ASN A 28 -11.77 13.19 -7.00
N MET A 29 -11.85 14.46 -7.41
CA MET A 29 -13.01 15.31 -7.25
C MET A 29 -13.41 15.88 -8.60
N PHE A 30 -14.71 15.83 -8.92
CA PHE A 30 -15.32 16.60 -9.98
C PHE A 30 -16.27 17.67 -9.42
N LYS A 31 -16.13 18.90 -9.86
CA LYS A 31 -17.10 19.97 -9.62
C LYS A 31 -18.07 20.06 -10.80
N VAL A 32 -19.35 19.85 -10.55
CA VAL A 32 -20.42 19.98 -11.55
C VAL A 32 -21.29 21.17 -11.18
N ARG A 33 -21.47 22.08 -12.13
CA ARG A 33 -22.35 23.24 -12.02
C ARG A 33 -23.15 23.37 -13.32
N ASP A 34 -24.44 23.65 -13.18
CA ASP A 34 -25.38 23.74 -14.32
C ASP A 34 -25.29 22.49 -15.23
N GLY A 35 -25.28 21.30 -14.64
CA GLY A 35 -25.16 20.03 -15.33
C GLY A 35 -23.83 19.76 -16.05
N ARG A 36 -22.83 20.60 -15.90
CA ARG A 36 -21.52 20.49 -16.59
C ARG A 36 -20.34 20.39 -15.64
N ILE A 37 -19.34 19.60 -16.01
CA ILE A 37 -18.08 19.56 -15.28
C ILE A 37 -17.37 20.91 -15.45
N ARG A 38 -17.19 21.63 -14.38
CA ARG A 38 -16.48 22.92 -14.30
C ARG A 38 -15.05 22.78 -13.80
N GLY A 39 -14.75 21.69 -13.07
CA GLY A 39 -13.42 21.42 -12.57
C GLY A 39 -13.22 19.97 -12.21
N ALA A 40 -11.95 19.55 -12.29
CA ALA A 40 -11.48 18.26 -11.81
C ALA A 40 -10.21 18.49 -10.99
N LYS A 41 -10.10 17.84 -9.85
CA LYS A 41 -8.94 17.93 -8.96
C LYS A 41 -8.62 16.55 -8.42
N GLY A 42 -7.34 16.24 -8.35
CA GLY A 42 -6.86 14.99 -7.72
C GLY A 42 -5.67 15.28 -6.83
N TRP A 43 -5.56 14.55 -5.73
CA TRP A 43 -4.40 14.60 -4.85
C TRP A 43 -4.19 13.27 -4.14
N VAL A 44 -3.01 13.08 -3.56
CA VAL A 44 -2.63 11.88 -2.84
C VAL A 44 -2.21 12.27 -1.43
N VAL A 45 -2.60 11.46 -0.45
CA VAL A 45 -2.33 11.67 0.98
C VAL A 45 -1.71 10.41 1.56
N ASP A 46 -0.64 10.55 2.33
CA ASP A 46 -0.09 9.47 3.13
C ASP A 46 -0.90 9.28 4.41
N LEU A 47 -1.23 8.04 4.73
CA LEU A 47 -2.02 7.67 5.89
C LEU A 47 -1.11 7.36 7.09
N GLU A 48 -0.96 8.30 8.00
CA GLU A 48 -0.18 8.12 9.22
C GLU A 48 -0.84 7.16 10.24
N LEU A 49 -2.16 6.98 10.11
CA LEU A 49 -2.96 6.08 10.93
C LEU A 49 -3.81 5.19 10.04
N GLU A 50 -4.10 3.98 10.52
CA GLU A 50 -5.08 3.09 9.89
C GLU A 50 -6.46 3.75 9.90
N ARG A 51 -7.07 3.88 8.71
CA ARG A 51 -8.39 4.50 8.53
C ARG A 51 -9.22 3.69 7.56
N SER A 52 -10.51 3.62 7.83
CA SER A 52 -11.49 3.07 6.90
C SER A 52 -11.82 4.05 5.78
N LEU A 53 -12.41 3.55 4.70
CA LEU A 53 -12.86 4.40 3.60
C LEU A 53 -13.86 5.49 4.03
N PRO A 54 -14.89 5.21 4.86
CA PRO A 54 -15.77 6.24 5.41
C PRO A 54 -15.05 7.35 6.18
N GLU A 55 -14.03 6.99 6.98
CA GLU A 55 -13.23 7.97 7.74
C GLU A 55 -12.40 8.87 6.80
N ILE A 56 -11.83 8.31 5.74
CA ILE A 56 -11.09 9.10 4.73
C ILE A 56 -12.02 10.02 3.95
N ILE A 57 -13.21 9.54 3.59
CA ILE A 57 -14.22 10.37 2.93
C ILE A 57 -14.63 11.53 3.84
N GLU A 58 -14.90 11.27 5.12
CA GLU A 58 -15.22 12.30 6.10
C GLU A 58 -14.12 13.36 6.21
N TYR A 59 -12.87 12.92 6.43
CA TYR A 59 -11.70 13.80 6.46
C TYR A 59 -11.54 14.61 5.17
N THR A 60 -11.75 13.98 4.02
CA THR A 60 -11.68 14.63 2.71
C THR A 60 -12.71 15.75 2.58
N LEU A 61 -13.97 15.51 2.97
CA LEU A 61 -15.02 16.50 2.92
C LEU A 61 -14.76 17.67 3.87
N GLN A 62 -14.33 17.38 5.11
CA GLN A 62 -13.99 18.42 6.09
C GLN A 62 -12.86 19.34 5.64
N ASN A 63 -11.88 18.82 4.89
CA ASN A 63 -10.74 19.60 4.39
C ASN A 63 -10.98 20.21 2.98
N SER A 64 -12.05 19.84 2.29
CA SER A 64 -12.35 20.34 0.95
C SER A 64 -13.24 21.58 0.94
N TYR A 65 -13.85 21.91 2.06
CA TYR A 65 -14.75 23.04 2.19
C TYR A 65 -14.33 23.96 3.34
N SER A 66 -14.34 25.26 3.11
CA SER A 66 -14.08 26.28 4.12
C SER A 66 -15.18 27.36 4.09
N ALA A 67 -15.28 28.13 5.16
CA ALA A 67 -16.24 29.23 5.24
C ALA A 67 -15.97 30.36 4.23
N GLU A 68 -14.77 30.39 3.64
CA GLU A 68 -14.37 31.38 2.64
C GLU A 68 -14.71 30.96 1.20
N GLU A 69 -15.23 29.73 1.01
CA GLU A 69 -15.57 29.22 -0.33
C GLU A 69 -16.97 29.69 -0.73
N ASP A 70 -17.08 30.37 -1.88
CA ASP A 70 -18.38 30.87 -2.40
C ASP A 70 -19.09 29.85 -3.30
N ASP A 71 -18.40 28.81 -3.77
CA ASP A 71 -18.90 27.85 -4.76
C ASP A 71 -19.26 26.51 -4.13
N PHE A 72 -20.36 26.49 -3.35
CA PHE A 72 -20.88 25.25 -2.76
C PHE A 72 -21.84 24.50 -3.69
N PRO A 73 -21.79 23.14 -3.72
CA PRO A 73 -22.76 22.33 -4.45
C PRO A 73 -24.12 22.29 -3.72
N LYS A 74 -25.16 21.81 -4.42
CA LYS A 74 -26.45 21.45 -3.82
C LYS A 74 -26.40 20.07 -3.16
N GLU A 75 -25.54 19.19 -3.68
CA GLU A 75 -25.32 17.83 -3.15
C GLU A 75 -23.85 17.43 -3.31
N VAL A 76 -23.40 16.54 -2.44
CA VAL A 76 -22.12 15.87 -2.51
C VAL A 76 -22.36 14.38 -2.78
N ILE A 77 -21.70 13.85 -3.81
CA ILE A 77 -21.80 12.45 -4.21
C ILE A 77 -20.49 11.74 -3.81
N VAL A 78 -20.63 10.64 -3.12
CA VAL A 78 -19.53 9.82 -2.60
C VAL A 78 -19.76 8.34 -2.91
N GLN A 79 -18.73 7.53 -2.87
CA GLN A 79 -18.81 6.08 -3.10
C GLN A 79 -19.33 5.32 -1.88
N GLU A 80 -19.11 5.88 -0.69
CA GLU A 80 -19.61 5.37 0.60
C GLU A 80 -19.88 6.55 1.52
N LEU A 81 -20.89 6.44 2.39
CA LEU A 81 -21.21 7.54 3.30
C LEU A 81 -20.11 7.71 4.36
N PRO A 82 -19.79 8.95 4.77
CA PRO A 82 -18.95 9.21 5.94
C PRO A 82 -19.45 8.50 7.19
N VAL A 83 -18.57 8.28 8.15
CA VAL A 83 -18.92 7.63 9.44
C VAL A 83 -20.08 8.36 10.11
N ASP A 84 -19.99 9.67 10.23
CA ASP A 84 -21.06 10.51 10.76
C ASP A 84 -21.63 11.44 9.67
N HIS A 85 -22.23 10.83 8.64
CA HIS A 85 -22.74 11.58 7.49
C HIS A 85 -23.76 12.66 7.88
N THR A 86 -24.56 12.44 8.95
CA THR A 86 -25.56 13.41 9.41
C THR A 86 -24.89 14.66 9.97
N GLU A 87 -23.83 14.51 10.75
CA GLU A 87 -23.08 15.66 11.28
C GLU A 87 -22.33 16.40 10.19
N VAL A 88 -21.74 15.67 9.24
CA VAL A 88 -21.05 16.27 8.08
C VAL A 88 -22.03 17.06 7.20
N GLU A 89 -23.24 16.52 6.93
CA GLU A 89 -24.29 17.24 6.21
C GLU A 89 -24.72 18.52 6.95
N ARG A 90 -24.89 18.42 8.26
CA ARG A 90 -25.28 19.57 9.10
C ARG A 90 -24.22 20.65 9.04
N TRP A 91 -22.97 20.28 9.24
CA TRP A 91 -21.84 21.20 9.19
C TRP A 91 -21.72 21.86 7.81
N LEU A 92 -21.74 21.13 6.70
CA LEU A 92 -21.69 21.67 5.35
C LEU A 92 -22.87 22.62 5.07
N SER A 93 -24.07 22.27 5.54
CA SER A 93 -25.26 23.09 5.37
C SER A 93 -25.18 24.40 6.16
N GLN A 94 -24.56 24.38 7.34
CA GLN A 94 -24.30 25.57 8.15
C GLN A 94 -23.28 26.49 7.48
N VAL A 95 -22.16 25.93 7.00
CA VAL A 95 -21.09 26.70 6.33
C VAL A 95 -21.62 27.38 5.06
N LYS A 96 -22.43 26.66 4.28
CA LYS A 96 -23.07 27.21 3.07
C LYS A 96 -24.22 28.18 3.37
N GLY A 97 -24.89 28.07 4.52
CA GLY A 97 -26.13 28.78 4.83
C GLY A 97 -27.38 28.22 4.15
N SER A 98 -27.30 27.04 3.53
CA SER A 98 -28.43 26.32 2.93
C SER A 98 -28.14 24.81 2.86
N LYS A 99 -29.21 24.01 2.72
CA LYS A 99 -29.11 22.54 2.77
C LYS A 99 -28.17 21.97 1.70
N ILE A 100 -27.25 21.13 2.14
CA ILE A 100 -26.44 20.22 1.30
C ILE A 100 -26.76 18.80 1.71
N ALA A 101 -26.95 17.90 0.73
CA ALA A 101 -27.13 16.47 0.99
C ALA A 101 -25.88 15.69 0.56
N ILE A 102 -25.46 14.70 1.35
CA ILE A 102 -24.41 13.73 0.99
C ILE A 102 -25.09 12.43 0.56
N ARG A 103 -24.76 11.93 -0.63
CA ARG A 103 -25.44 10.77 -1.21
C ARG A 103 -24.46 9.82 -1.89
N VAL A 104 -24.81 8.54 -1.90
CA VAL A 104 -24.19 7.52 -2.74
C VAL A 104 -25.04 7.41 -4.02
N ALA A 105 -24.40 7.58 -5.18
CA ALA A 105 -25.07 7.45 -6.47
C ALA A 105 -25.25 5.98 -6.86
N MET A 106 -26.50 5.53 -6.97
CA MET A 106 -26.82 4.13 -7.25
C MET A 106 -27.11 3.85 -8.73
N ARG A 107 -27.42 4.87 -9.54
CA ARG A 107 -27.81 4.73 -10.95
C ARG A 107 -27.68 6.04 -11.73
N GLY A 108 -27.71 5.92 -13.07
CA GLY A 108 -27.71 7.05 -13.99
C GLY A 108 -26.36 7.76 -14.09
N ASP A 109 -26.38 8.97 -14.64
CA ASP A 109 -25.18 9.77 -14.95
C ASP A 109 -24.34 10.07 -13.71
N LYS A 110 -24.97 10.26 -12.56
CA LYS A 110 -24.26 10.47 -11.29
C LYS A 110 -23.41 9.26 -10.90
N LYS A 111 -23.93 8.05 -11.09
CA LYS A 111 -23.17 6.82 -10.88
C LYS A 111 -22.02 6.68 -11.87
N SER A 112 -22.26 6.94 -13.15
CA SER A 112 -21.23 6.88 -14.18
C SER A 112 -20.09 7.86 -13.94
N LEU A 113 -20.41 9.08 -13.46
CA LEU A 113 -19.37 10.06 -13.09
C LEU A 113 -18.61 9.64 -11.84
N LEU A 114 -19.29 9.07 -10.85
CA LEU A 114 -18.65 8.52 -9.65
C LEU A 114 -17.70 7.36 -10.01
N GLU A 115 -18.10 6.44 -10.88
CA GLU A 115 -17.24 5.35 -11.38
C GLU A 115 -16.00 5.89 -12.11
N THR A 116 -16.16 6.95 -12.89
CA THR A 116 -15.03 7.64 -13.52
C THR A 116 -14.10 8.25 -12.49
N ALA A 117 -14.63 8.88 -11.45
CA ALA A 117 -13.84 9.43 -10.35
C ALA A 117 -13.09 8.34 -9.58
N ILE A 118 -13.71 7.19 -9.33
CA ILE A 118 -13.08 6.02 -8.70
C ILE A 118 -11.90 5.53 -9.55
N THR A 119 -12.13 5.32 -10.84
CA THR A 119 -11.08 4.90 -11.77
C THR A 119 -9.90 5.89 -11.79
N ASN A 120 -10.18 7.19 -11.78
CA ASN A 120 -9.14 8.21 -11.73
C ASN A 120 -8.36 8.17 -10.41
N ALA A 121 -9.04 7.96 -9.29
CA ALA A 121 -8.41 7.82 -7.98
C ALA A 121 -7.49 6.58 -7.93
N GLU A 122 -7.95 5.44 -8.45
CA GLU A 122 -7.15 4.21 -8.57
C GLU A 122 -5.91 4.40 -9.43
N HIS A 123 -6.03 5.09 -10.56
CA HIS A 123 -4.89 5.44 -11.41
C HIS A 123 -3.89 6.34 -10.68
N SER A 124 -4.39 7.34 -9.95
CA SER A 124 -3.54 8.26 -9.18
C SER A 124 -2.80 7.53 -8.06
N LEU A 125 -3.45 6.61 -7.34
CA LEU A 125 -2.84 5.79 -6.32
C LEU A 125 -1.71 4.93 -6.91
N ARG A 126 -2.00 4.24 -8.02
CA ARG A 126 -1.01 3.40 -8.72
C ARG A 126 0.20 4.20 -9.19
N ASN A 127 -0.04 5.36 -9.79
CA ASN A 127 1.02 6.24 -10.28
C ASN A 127 1.88 6.80 -9.14
N ALA A 128 1.28 7.16 -8.00
CA ALA A 128 2.01 7.62 -6.81
C ALA A 128 2.93 6.52 -6.27
N LYS A 129 2.43 5.28 -6.17
CA LYS A 129 3.24 4.11 -5.75
C LYS A 129 4.40 3.87 -6.71
N LEU A 130 4.15 3.87 -8.04
CA LEU A 130 5.20 3.68 -9.04
C LEU A 130 6.26 4.78 -9.00
N LYS A 131 5.84 6.04 -8.88
CA LYS A 131 6.76 7.19 -8.78
C LYS A 131 7.67 7.03 -7.57
N ARG A 132 7.11 6.71 -6.40
CA ARG A 132 7.86 6.51 -5.16
C ARG A 132 8.87 5.35 -5.29
N ALA A 133 8.46 4.22 -5.87
CA ALA A 133 9.33 3.07 -6.10
C ALA A 133 10.46 3.33 -7.10
N THR A 134 10.31 4.30 -8.00
CA THR A 134 11.31 4.64 -9.03
C THR A 134 12.21 5.81 -8.67
N ASP A 135 11.85 6.62 -7.69
CA ASP A 135 12.64 7.76 -7.25
C ASP A 135 13.93 7.30 -6.57
N PHE A 136 15.07 7.77 -7.10
CA PHE A 136 16.39 7.42 -6.58
C PHE A 136 16.58 7.91 -5.13
N THR A 137 16.16 9.13 -4.83
CA THR A 137 16.29 9.72 -3.50
C THR A 137 15.48 8.93 -2.47
N SER A 138 14.21 8.64 -2.76
CA SER A 138 13.35 7.85 -1.87
C SER A 138 13.91 6.45 -1.64
N ARG A 139 14.47 5.80 -2.67
CA ARG A 139 15.11 4.48 -2.50
C ARG A 139 16.35 4.52 -1.62
N SER A 140 17.21 5.52 -1.83
CA SER A 140 18.42 5.68 -1.02
C SER A 140 18.08 5.94 0.45
N VAL A 141 17.09 6.79 0.70
CA VAL A 141 16.56 7.06 2.06
C VAL A 141 15.96 5.78 2.65
N ALA A 142 15.15 5.04 1.90
CA ALA A 142 14.54 3.79 2.35
C ALA A 142 15.59 2.76 2.80
N LEU A 143 16.66 2.56 2.00
CA LEU A 143 17.73 1.62 2.33
C LEU A 143 18.53 2.07 3.57
N SER A 144 18.81 3.36 3.69
CA SER A 144 19.51 3.91 4.86
C SER A 144 18.64 3.78 6.14
N ASN A 145 17.36 4.14 6.05
CA ASN A 145 16.45 4.04 7.19
C ASN A 145 16.22 2.58 7.61
N LEU A 146 16.15 1.66 6.64
CA LEU A 146 16.03 0.23 6.93
C LEU A 146 17.28 -0.32 7.61
N GLN A 147 18.48 0.14 7.19
CA GLN A 147 19.74 -0.16 7.88
C GLN A 147 19.66 0.26 9.35
N ASP A 148 19.27 1.50 9.60
CA ASP A 148 19.21 2.07 10.97
C ASP A 148 18.14 1.36 11.81
N ALA A 149 16.94 1.15 11.26
CA ALA A 149 15.84 0.49 11.96
C ALA A 149 16.17 -0.94 12.39
N LEU A 150 16.89 -1.69 11.55
CA LEU A 150 17.28 -3.08 11.80
C LEU A 150 18.66 -3.21 12.46
N GLY A 151 19.38 -2.12 12.67
CA GLY A 151 20.74 -2.14 13.24
C GLY A 151 21.77 -2.88 12.38
N LEU A 152 21.64 -2.77 11.05
CA LEU A 152 22.52 -3.47 10.12
C LEU A 152 23.89 -2.78 10.01
N ALA A 153 24.94 -3.56 9.84
CA ALA A 153 26.30 -3.02 9.68
C ALA A 153 26.46 -2.17 8.40
N LYS A 154 25.66 -2.46 7.37
CA LYS A 154 25.64 -1.74 6.08
C LYS A 154 24.23 -1.68 5.51
N ALA A 155 24.00 -0.73 4.60
CA ALA A 155 22.73 -0.64 3.90
C ALA A 155 22.45 -1.93 3.10
N PRO A 156 21.23 -2.48 3.15
CA PRO A 156 20.89 -3.73 2.47
C PRO A 156 20.63 -3.48 0.98
N LEU A 157 21.70 -3.33 0.19
CA LEU A 157 21.58 -3.05 -1.23
C LEU A 157 20.97 -4.20 -2.00
N LYS A 158 21.32 -5.45 -1.65
CA LYS A 158 20.72 -6.65 -2.23
C LYS A 158 19.84 -7.35 -1.21
N ILE A 159 18.55 -7.35 -1.48
CA ILE A 159 17.52 -7.97 -0.61
C ILE A 159 16.89 -9.14 -1.35
N GLU A 160 16.80 -10.30 -0.70
CA GLU A 160 16.03 -11.44 -1.19
C GLU A 160 14.82 -11.64 -0.27
N CYS A 161 13.61 -11.67 -0.84
CA CYS A 161 12.37 -11.92 -0.11
C CYS A 161 11.77 -13.26 -0.51
N PHE A 162 11.35 -14.04 0.48
CA PHE A 162 10.79 -15.38 0.32
C PHE A 162 9.35 -15.43 0.84
N ASP A 163 8.48 -15.97 0.00
CA ASP A 163 7.09 -16.26 0.34
C ASP A 163 6.79 -17.74 0.07
N VAL A 164 5.93 -18.33 0.89
CA VAL A 164 5.43 -19.71 0.74
C VAL A 164 3.94 -19.67 0.47
N SER A 165 3.53 -20.27 -0.64
CA SER A 165 2.14 -20.33 -1.07
C SER A 165 1.67 -21.77 -1.29
N HIS A 166 0.47 -22.08 -0.84
CA HIS A 166 -0.19 -23.35 -1.09
C HIS A 166 -1.08 -23.25 -2.33
N LEU A 167 -0.74 -24.00 -3.37
CA LEU A 167 -1.59 -24.12 -4.54
C LEU A 167 -2.59 -25.27 -4.36
N ALA A 168 -3.87 -24.95 -4.35
CA ALA A 168 -4.94 -25.94 -4.19
C ALA A 168 -4.76 -27.11 -5.18
N GLY A 169 -4.48 -28.31 -4.67
CA GLY A 169 -4.36 -29.55 -5.46
C GLY A 169 -3.01 -29.79 -6.16
N THR A 170 -2.01 -28.89 -6.07
CA THR A 170 -0.75 -29.01 -6.83
C THR A 170 0.54 -28.96 -5.99
N GLY A 171 0.44 -28.83 -4.68
CA GLY A 171 1.61 -28.83 -3.79
C GLY A 171 1.98 -27.45 -3.26
N ILE A 172 3.13 -27.38 -2.61
CA ILE A 172 3.66 -26.18 -1.98
C ILE A 172 4.68 -25.54 -2.91
N VAL A 173 4.53 -24.24 -3.16
CA VAL A 173 5.46 -23.46 -3.96
C VAL A 173 5.98 -22.31 -3.13
N ALA A 174 7.28 -22.11 -3.14
CA ALA A 174 7.86 -20.89 -2.60
C ALA A 174 8.40 -20.01 -3.72
N SER A 175 8.32 -18.73 -3.54
CA SER A 175 8.87 -17.72 -4.45
C SER A 175 10.01 -16.96 -3.78
N LYS A 176 11.03 -16.62 -4.58
CA LYS A 176 12.09 -15.71 -4.23
C LYS A 176 12.03 -14.50 -5.16
N VAL A 177 11.81 -13.33 -4.62
CA VAL A 177 12.00 -12.06 -5.31
C VAL A 177 13.32 -11.42 -4.88
N VAL A 178 13.94 -10.64 -5.76
CA VAL A 178 15.23 -10.02 -5.50
C VAL A 178 15.15 -8.54 -5.84
N PHE A 179 15.59 -7.72 -4.92
CA PHE A 179 15.78 -6.29 -5.14
C PHE A 179 17.25 -5.94 -5.03
N VAL A 180 17.72 -5.10 -5.93
CA VAL A 180 19.05 -4.52 -5.91
C VAL A 180 18.90 -3.01 -5.97
N ASP A 181 19.52 -2.31 -5.03
CA ASP A 181 19.46 -0.86 -4.92
C ASP A 181 18.01 -0.33 -4.88
N GLY A 182 17.17 -1.05 -4.15
CA GLY A 182 15.73 -0.75 -4.01
C GLY A 182 14.88 -1.00 -5.27
N ARG A 183 15.41 -1.71 -6.27
CA ARG A 183 14.71 -2.04 -7.52
C ARG A 183 14.55 -3.53 -7.71
N PRO A 184 13.39 -4.00 -8.21
CA PRO A 184 13.19 -5.40 -8.55
C PRO A 184 14.13 -5.86 -9.67
N GLN A 185 14.80 -6.98 -9.45
CA GLN A 185 15.66 -7.67 -10.42
C GLN A 185 14.97 -8.98 -10.84
N LYS A 186 14.05 -8.88 -11.79
CA LYS A 186 13.16 -9.99 -12.19
C LYS A 186 13.89 -11.20 -12.76
N ASP A 187 15.05 -11.01 -13.38
CA ASP A 187 15.92 -12.07 -13.89
C ASP A 187 16.52 -12.95 -12.78
N LEU A 188 16.59 -12.43 -11.54
CA LEU A 188 17.02 -13.16 -10.36
C LEU A 188 15.88 -13.83 -9.58
N TYR A 189 14.64 -13.65 -9.99
CA TYR A 189 13.49 -14.31 -9.35
C TYR A 189 13.53 -15.81 -9.55
N ARG A 190 13.12 -16.57 -8.54
CA ARG A 190 13.07 -18.04 -8.60
C ARG A 190 11.81 -18.57 -7.95
N ARG A 191 11.35 -19.69 -8.46
CA ARG A 191 10.29 -20.51 -7.85
C ARG A 191 10.88 -21.84 -7.40
N TYR A 192 10.47 -22.29 -6.24
CA TYR A 192 10.86 -23.54 -5.65
C TYR A 192 9.62 -24.42 -5.48
N SER A 193 9.58 -25.56 -6.15
CA SER A 193 8.56 -26.57 -5.91
C SER A 193 9.02 -27.49 -4.77
N LEU A 194 8.15 -27.70 -3.80
CA LEU A 194 8.37 -28.58 -2.67
C LEU A 194 7.48 -29.83 -2.82
N ALA A 195 8.09 -31.00 -2.76
CA ALA A 195 7.35 -32.25 -2.90
C ALA A 195 6.45 -32.53 -1.68
N SER A 196 6.92 -32.12 -0.49
CA SER A 196 6.16 -32.19 0.75
C SER A 196 6.74 -31.23 1.77
N ALA A 197 5.86 -30.57 2.54
CA ALA A 197 6.22 -29.87 3.76
C ALA A 197 5.06 -30.08 4.75
N THR A 198 5.37 -30.13 6.03
CA THR A 198 4.36 -30.36 7.07
C THR A 198 3.55 -29.10 7.35
N ASP A 199 4.18 -27.94 7.20
CA ASP A 199 3.60 -26.61 7.38
C ASP A 199 4.46 -25.54 6.69
N ASP A 200 4.03 -24.27 6.76
CA ASP A 200 4.75 -23.13 6.16
C ASP A 200 6.15 -22.94 6.73
N THR A 201 6.35 -23.30 8.00
CA THR A 201 7.65 -23.18 8.69
C THR A 201 8.64 -24.18 8.13
N ASP A 202 8.20 -25.42 7.94
CA ASP A 202 8.99 -26.48 7.32
C ASP A 202 9.30 -26.16 5.85
N ALA A 203 8.30 -25.67 5.12
CA ALA A 203 8.48 -25.21 3.74
C ALA A 203 9.53 -24.10 3.64
N MET A 204 9.46 -23.09 4.50
CA MET A 204 10.42 -21.99 4.57
C MET A 204 11.84 -22.51 4.88
N ASN A 205 11.97 -23.42 5.84
CA ASN A 205 13.25 -24.04 6.17
C ASN A 205 13.85 -24.77 4.97
N GLN A 206 13.06 -25.61 4.28
CA GLN A 206 13.52 -26.36 3.09
C GLN A 206 13.99 -25.44 1.95
N VAL A 207 13.24 -24.39 1.67
CA VAL A 207 13.58 -23.43 0.60
C VAL A 207 14.86 -22.70 0.91
N LEU A 208 14.98 -22.18 2.14
CA LEU A 208 16.17 -21.45 2.56
C LEU A 208 17.41 -22.35 2.64
N ALA A 209 17.28 -23.60 3.09
CA ALA A 209 18.38 -24.55 3.06
C ALA A 209 18.91 -24.78 1.65
N ARG A 210 18.03 -24.90 0.63
CA ARG A 210 18.42 -24.97 -0.79
C ARG A 210 19.10 -23.70 -1.26
N ARG A 211 18.57 -22.53 -0.88
CA ARG A 211 19.15 -21.23 -1.26
C ARG A 211 20.53 -21.03 -0.63
N PHE A 212 20.69 -21.34 0.63
CA PHE A 212 21.96 -21.21 1.35
C PHE A 212 23.04 -22.12 0.78
N LYS A 213 22.68 -23.32 0.38
CA LYS A 213 23.60 -24.20 -0.31
C LYS A 213 24.09 -23.60 -1.64
N SER A 214 23.17 -23.12 -2.49
CA SER A 214 23.57 -22.51 -3.76
C SER A 214 24.34 -21.20 -3.56
N MET A 215 24.06 -20.46 -2.50
CA MET A 215 24.77 -19.23 -2.16
C MET A 215 26.25 -19.45 -1.83
N LEU A 216 26.57 -20.59 -1.21
CA LEU A 216 27.96 -20.96 -0.92
C LEU A 216 28.72 -21.37 -2.19
N ASP A 217 28.00 -21.92 -3.18
CA ASP A 217 28.59 -22.39 -4.43
C ASP A 217 28.87 -21.24 -5.42
N ASP A 218 28.03 -20.19 -5.43
CA ASP A 218 28.05 -19.13 -6.46
C ASP A 218 28.44 -17.73 -5.94
N ASP A 219 28.81 -17.62 -4.66
CA ASP A 219 29.16 -16.34 -3.99
C ASP A 219 28.12 -15.23 -4.19
N SER A 220 26.85 -15.60 -4.28
CA SER A 220 25.72 -14.70 -4.58
C SER A 220 25.01 -14.17 -3.34
N LYS A 221 25.72 -13.97 -2.23
CA LYS A 221 25.17 -13.59 -0.92
C LYS A 221 24.39 -12.27 -0.98
N PRO A 222 23.13 -12.21 -0.49
CA PRO A 222 22.43 -10.96 -0.29
C PRO A 222 22.91 -10.23 0.97
N ASP A 223 22.51 -8.97 1.12
CA ASP A 223 22.76 -8.17 2.34
C ASP A 223 21.67 -8.39 3.39
N LEU A 224 20.50 -8.82 2.98
CA LEU A 224 19.34 -9.06 3.84
C LEU A 224 18.44 -10.15 3.24
N ILE A 225 18.02 -11.09 4.06
CA ILE A 225 16.92 -12.02 3.77
C ILE A 225 15.66 -11.52 4.46
N VAL A 226 14.58 -11.44 3.70
CA VAL A 226 13.24 -11.15 4.17
C VAL A 226 12.38 -12.39 3.99
N VAL A 227 11.58 -12.74 4.98
CA VAL A 227 10.61 -13.84 4.88
C VAL A 227 9.20 -13.29 5.14
N ASP A 228 8.23 -13.69 4.31
CA ASP A 228 6.83 -13.37 4.58
C ASP A 228 6.33 -14.25 5.71
N GLY A 229 6.28 -13.69 6.90
CA GLY A 229 5.92 -14.36 8.13
C GLY A 229 6.55 -13.73 9.37
N ALA A 230 5.99 -14.05 10.52
CA ALA A 230 6.45 -13.56 11.82
C ALA A 230 7.49 -14.51 12.48
N GLY A 231 7.56 -14.50 13.79
CA GLY A 231 8.53 -15.23 14.59
C GLY A 231 8.82 -16.68 14.20
N PRO A 232 7.81 -17.54 13.96
CA PRO A 232 8.06 -18.93 13.58
C PRO A 232 8.83 -19.07 12.26
N GLN A 233 8.47 -18.31 11.22
CA GLN A 233 9.14 -18.32 9.92
C GLN A 233 10.56 -17.74 10.02
N VAL A 234 10.76 -16.70 10.80
CA VAL A 234 12.08 -16.12 11.09
C VAL A 234 12.96 -17.12 11.82
N SER A 235 12.41 -17.84 12.80
CA SER A 235 13.13 -18.90 13.52
C SER A 235 13.55 -20.04 12.60
N ALA A 236 12.66 -20.47 11.68
CA ALA A 236 12.96 -21.50 10.69
C ALA A 236 14.07 -21.04 9.74
N ALA A 237 14.01 -19.81 9.25
CA ALA A 237 15.02 -19.20 8.40
C ALA A 237 16.38 -19.14 9.10
N SER A 238 16.40 -18.70 10.35
CA SER A 238 17.60 -18.61 11.17
C SER A 238 18.22 -19.98 11.44
N LYS A 239 17.38 -20.97 11.69
CA LYS A 239 17.81 -22.39 11.87
C LYS A 239 18.45 -22.92 10.60
N ALA A 240 17.85 -22.69 9.43
CA ALA A 240 18.40 -23.10 8.14
C ALA A 240 19.75 -22.43 7.86
N ALA A 241 19.91 -21.15 8.18
CA ALA A 241 21.17 -20.41 8.02
C ALA A 241 22.29 -21.03 8.89
N ARG A 242 22.03 -21.26 10.16
CA ARG A 242 23.01 -21.88 11.08
C ARG A 242 23.40 -23.29 10.63
N ALA A 243 22.43 -24.09 10.21
CA ALA A 243 22.68 -25.44 9.71
C ALA A 243 23.55 -25.45 8.43
N SER A 244 23.55 -24.34 7.68
CA SER A 244 24.37 -24.14 6.49
C SER A 244 25.70 -23.41 6.77
N GLY A 245 26.02 -23.12 8.04
CA GLY A 245 27.25 -22.42 8.43
C GLY A 245 27.23 -20.91 8.11
N ILE A 246 26.04 -20.31 7.92
CA ILE A 246 25.86 -18.89 7.62
C ILE A 246 25.40 -18.19 8.90
N GLU A 247 26.31 -17.43 9.53
CA GLU A 247 26.04 -16.77 10.82
C GLU A 247 25.85 -15.26 10.72
N ASP A 248 26.39 -14.64 9.69
CA ASP A 248 26.51 -13.18 9.53
C ASP A 248 25.49 -12.58 8.53
N LEU A 249 24.50 -13.37 8.09
CA LEU A 249 23.46 -12.89 7.17
C LEU A 249 22.23 -12.42 7.97
N PRO A 250 21.87 -11.13 7.91
CA PRO A 250 20.67 -10.62 8.53
C PRO A 250 19.41 -11.26 7.93
N ILE A 251 18.48 -11.66 8.82
CA ILE A 251 17.19 -12.24 8.47
C ILE A 251 16.11 -11.45 9.21
N VAL A 252 15.03 -11.09 8.51
CA VAL A 252 13.88 -10.40 9.07
C VAL A 252 12.60 -10.99 8.51
N GLY A 253 11.56 -11.07 9.34
CA GLY A 253 10.22 -11.46 8.91
C GLY A 253 9.30 -10.26 8.81
N ILE A 254 8.38 -10.29 7.85
CA ILE A 254 7.30 -9.32 7.72
C ILE A 254 6.03 -10.00 8.22
N ALA A 255 5.40 -9.43 9.26
CA ALA A 255 4.11 -9.90 9.73
C ALA A 255 2.96 -9.43 8.81
N LYS A 256 1.72 -9.85 9.09
CA LYS A 256 0.51 -9.40 8.37
C LYS A 256 0.40 -7.88 8.29
N ARG A 257 0.83 -7.19 9.34
CA ARG A 257 1.02 -5.74 9.34
C ARG A 257 2.43 -5.46 8.87
N LEU A 258 2.57 -4.82 7.72
CA LEU A 258 3.86 -4.57 7.06
C LEU A 258 4.81 -3.69 7.87
N GLU A 259 4.29 -2.88 8.79
CA GLU A 259 5.10 -2.07 9.70
C GLU A 259 5.84 -2.86 10.78
N GLU A 260 5.51 -4.15 10.96
CA GLU A 260 6.15 -5.01 11.96
C GLU A 260 7.23 -5.89 11.33
N LEU A 261 8.49 -5.61 11.64
CA LEU A 261 9.64 -6.41 11.20
C LEU A 261 10.19 -7.24 12.37
N TRP A 262 10.19 -8.54 12.22
CA TRP A 262 10.62 -9.50 13.24
C TRP A 262 12.04 -9.97 12.98
N GLN A 263 12.94 -9.76 13.95
CA GLN A 263 14.31 -10.24 13.92
C GLN A 263 14.50 -11.51 14.76
N PRO A 264 15.46 -12.40 14.41
CA PRO A 264 15.73 -13.59 15.18
C PRO A 264 16.08 -13.27 16.63
N GLY A 265 15.42 -13.96 17.57
CA GLY A 265 15.70 -13.82 18.99
C GLY A 265 15.12 -12.58 19.67
N ASN A 266 14.51 -11.66 18.93
CA ASN A 266 13.87 -10.49 19.51
C ASN A 266 12.47 -10.83 20.03
N GLN A 267 12.14 -10.32 21.21
CA GLN A 267 10.83 -10.52 21.83
C GLN A 267 9.76 -9.62 21.20
N PHE A 268 10.17 -8.50 20.63
CA PHE A 268 9.27 -7.51 20.00
C PHE A 268 9.74 -7.19 18.59
N PRO A 269 8.80 -6.86 17.69
CA PRO A 269 9.14 -6.40 16.35
C PRO A 269 9.73 -5.01 16.34
N VAL A 270 10.49 -4.69 15.30
CA VAL A 270 10.81 -3.32 14.91
C VAL A 270 9.59 -2.74 14.19
N ILE A 271 9.13 -1.57 14.60
CA ILE A 271 7.98 -0.89 14.00
C ILE A 271 8.49 0.22 13.08
N LEU A 272 8.10 0.14 11.81
CA LEU A 272 8.38 1.20 10.84
C LEU A 272 7.27 2.26 10.86
N ALA A 273 7.62 3.51 10.59
CA ALA A 273 6.65 4.58 10.47
C ALA A 273 5.76 4.38 9.23
N ARG A 274 4.45 4.57 9.36
CA ARG A 274 3.46 4.25 8.29
C ARG A 274 3.68 5.04 6.99
N ALA A 275 4.12 6.28 7.05
CA ALA A 275 4.38 7.11 5.88
C ALA A 275 5.85 7.14 5.45
N SER A 276 6.65 6.15 5.86
CA SER A 276 8.08 6.12 5.61
C SER A 276 8.47 5.45 4.28
N ASP A 277 9.59 5.87 3.71
CA ASP A 277 10.09 5.30 2.47
C ASP A 277 10.54 3.83 2.64
N GLU A 278 11.08 3.47 3.80
CA GLU A 278 11.44 2.09 4.13
C GLU A 278 10.22 1.17 4.22
N LEU A 279 9.09 1.64 4.73
CA LEU A 279 7.86 0.86 4.74
C LEU A 279 7.32 0.62 3.32
N TYR A 280 7.37 1.64 2.45
CA TYR A 280 6.99 1.48 1.04
C TYR A 280 7.93 0.51 0.29
N LEU A 281 9.22 0.51 0.62
CA LEU A 281 10.15 -0.49 0.07
C LEU A 281 9.76 -1.91 0.49
N ILE A 282 9.45 -2.13 1.76
CA ILE A 282 8.99 -3.43 2.30
C ILE A 282 7.67 -3.86 1.66
N GLN A 283 6.72 -2.94 1.49
CA GLN A 283 5.46 -3.21 0.80
C GLN A 283 5.72 -3.66 -0.65
N HIS A 284 6.58 -2.95 -1.38
CA HIS A 284 6.93 -3.28 -2.76
C HIS A 284 7.69 -4.60 -2.90
N LEU A 285 8.46 -5.01 -1.90
CA LEU A 285 9.11 -6.33 -1.83
C LEU A 285 8.10 -7.47 -1.73
N ARG A 286 6.98 -7.24 -1.04
CA ARG A 286 5.95 -8.24 -0.81
C ARG A 286 4.96 -8.34 -1.97
N ASP A 287 4.56 -7.22 -2.60
CA ASP A 287 3.60 -7.14 -3.72
C ASP A 287 4.19 -7.68 -5.04
#